data_531601ce4828b9bd328b9a611dd6689e
#
_entry.id   531601ce4828b9bd328b9a611dd6689e
#
_cell.length_a   1.000
_cell.length_b   1.000
_cell.length_c   1.000
_cell.angle_alpha   90.00
_cell.angle_beta   90.00
_cell.angle_gamma   90.00
#
_symmetry.space_group_name_H-M   'P 1'
#
loop_
_entity.id
_entity.type
_entity.pdbx_description
1 polymer ?
#
loop_
_entity_poly.entity_id
_entity_poly.type
_entity_poly.pdbx_seq_one_letter_code
_entity_poly.pdbx_strand_id
1 'polypeptide(L)'
;MRSAVISALDMSKKSKSKSSQKPDLIEAPRLHWALRVCLWAFGLVLAGLMSVLMVVGVAMVMAYPQLPDTSDLAEYRPKLPLRIYTADGALMGEFGEERRNLTPIREIPQVMKDAVLSIEDSRFYQHGGLDYLGLIRAGIANLSKRKSQGASTITMQVARNVYLSTEKTYTRKIYEILLTFKLEHLLTKDQILEIYMNQIFLGNRAYGFASAAETYFGKALKDITIAEAAMLAGLPKAPSAYNPISNPKRARSRQLYIIERMEENNFITAKQALEAKAEPLRIRPSNDKNRIHAEYVAETVRQLMFAQYGQETYTRGLNVYTTLQSTEQAAAYQALRQGIMDFERRQIYRGPEKFIELPTKPKEMEEAIDDVLDDHPDNGDVMSAVVLEANPKKIVAIRQNAEQLEITGDGLKPAQSGLSDKAGPNIKIKRGAVIR
;
A
#
# COMPACT_ATOMS: atom_id res chain seq x y z
N MET A 1 -36.43 41.34 -105.32
CA MET A 1 -37.76 41.61 -106.01
C MET A 1 -38.80 41.58 -104.89
N ARG A 2 -39.25 42.73 -104.61
CA ARG A 2 -40.65 43.17 -104.64
C ARG A 2 -41.57 42.30 -103.79
N SER A 3 -42.18 42.76 -102.84
CA SER A 3 -43.13 43.87 -102.72
C SER A 3 -44.34 43.33 -101.92
N ALA A 4 -44.58 43.98 -100.96
CA ALA A 4 -45.71 44.90 -100.65
C ALA A 4 -46.91 44.13 -100.02
N VAL A 5 -47.64 44.62 -99.23
CA VAL A 5 -48.19 45.90 -98.83
C VAL A 5 -49.50 45.63 -98.04
N ILE A 6 -49.70 46.35 -96.95
CA ILE A 6 -50.95 46.97 -96.42
C ILE A 6 -52.14 46.05 -96.08
N SER A 7 -52.84 46.12 -95.01
CA SER A 7 -53.66 47.15 -94.33
C SER A 7 -54.35 46.57 -93.13
N ALA A 8 -54.27 47.15 -92.03
CA ALA A 8 -55.12 48.09 -91.35
C ALA A 8 -56.41 47.58 -90.72
N LEU A 9 -56.60 48.09 -89.53
CA LEU A 9 -57.81 48.31 -88.73
C LEU A 9 -58.26 47.18 -87.81
N ASP A 10 -57.93 47.42 -86.57
CA ASP A 10 -58.74 48.09 -85.52
C ASP A 10 -59.70 47.14 -84.80
N MET A 11 -59.60 47.18 -83.63
CA MET A 11 -60.53 47.24 -82.47
C MET A 11 -60.20 46.33 -81.28
N SER A 12 -59.69 47.03 -80.26
CA SER A 12 -60.31 47.06 -78.96
C SER A 12 -60.37 45.85 -78.06
N LYS A 13 -59.64 46.10 -76.90
CA LYS A 13 -60.01 45.67 -75.53
C LYS A 13 -59.71 44.24 -75.05
N LYS A 14 -58.78 44.08 -74.21
CA LYS A 14 -58.85 43.95 -72.72
C LYS A 14 -57.55 43.30 -72.20
N SER A 15 -56.91 44.08 -71.42
CA SER A 15 -55.94 43.71 -70.40
C SER A 15 -56.23 42.40 -69.70
N LYS A 16 -55.24 41.50 -69.69
CA LYS A 16 -54.94 40.60 -68.56
C LYS A 16 -53.43 40.48 -68.39
N SER A 17 -52.98 41.13 -67.35
CA SER A 17 -51.65 41.00 -66.72
C SER A 17 -51.34 39.54 -66.51
N LYS A 18 -50.30 38.96 -67.16
CA LYS A 18 -49.67 37.74 -66.78
C LYS A 18 -48.55 38.13 -65.75
N SER A 19 -48.82 37.87 -64.47
CA SER A 19 -47.83 37.94 -63.43
C SER A 19 -46.69 36.98 -63.81
N SER A 20 -45.46 37.47 -63.88
CA SER A 20 -44.24 36.76 -63.94
C SER A 20 -44.08 35.99 -62.60
N GLN A 21 -44.39 34.72 -62.62
CA GLN A 21 -43.99 33.85 -61.51
C GLN A 21 -42.43 33.75 -61.50
N LYS A 22 -41.79 34.40 -60.53
CA LYS A 22 -40.42 34.08 -60.14
C LYS A 22 -40.40 32.63 -59.69
N PRO A 23 -39.36 31.84 -60.02
CA PRO A 23 -39.23 30.49 -59.48
C PRO A 23 -39.12 30.60 -57.96
N ASP A 24 -39.95 29.85 -57.26
CA ASP A 24 -39.88 29.66 -55.83
C ASP A 24 -38.51 29.08 -55.46
N LEU A 25 -37.61 29.91 -54.97
CA LEU A 25 -36.43 29.46 -54.32
C LEU A 25 -36.92 28.68 -53.08
N ILE A 26 -36.66 27.38 -53.04
CA ILE A 26 -36.90 26.50 -51.90
C ILE A 26 -36.18 27.15 -50.70
N GLU A 27 -36.93 27.85 -49.84
CA GLU A 27 -36.40 28.36 -48.58
C GLU A 27 -35.91 27.15 -47.79
N ALA A 28 -34.59 27.01 -47.69
CA ALA A 28 -34.00 26.03 -46.77
C ALA A 28 -34.62 26.21 -45.38
N PRO A 29 -35.01 25.12 -44.68
CA PRO A 29 -35.70 25.23 -43.41
C PRO A 29 -34.83 26.06 -42.44
N ARG A 30 -35.38 27.14 -41.92
CA ARG A 30 -34.75 28.01 -40.93
C ARG A 30 -34.59 27.19 -39.67
N LEU A 31 -33.38 26.64 -39.47
CA LEU A 31 -33.02 25.92 -38.27
C LEU A 31 -33.34 26.81 -37.05
N HIS A 32 -34.18 26.33 -36.13
CA HIS A 32 -34.55 27.10 -34.91
C HIS A 32 -33.29 27.69 -34.27
N TRP A 33 -33.33 28.95 -33.86
CA TRP A 33 -32.19 29.65 -33.28
C TRP A 33 -31.54 28.84 -32.12
N ALA A 34 -32.35 28.15 -31.33
CA ALA A 34 -31.91 27.26 -30.27
C ALA A 34 -31.01 26.12 -30.79
N LEU A 35 -31.36 25.53 -31.93
CA LEU A 35 -30.56 24.45 -32.57
C LEU A 35 -29.21 24.99 -33.08
N ARG A 36 -29.18 26.22 -33.60
CA ARG A 36 -27.94 26.91 -34.03
C ARG A 36 -27.04 27.19 -32.79
N VAL A 37 -27.61 27.66 -31.70
CA VAL A 37 -26.86 27.88 -30.44
C VAL A 37 -26.30 26.56 -29.88
N CYS A 38 -27.08 25.48 -29.90
CA CYS A 38 -26.60 24.15 -29.48
C CYS A 38 -25.48 23.64 -30.38
N LEU A 39 -25.56 23.82 -31.70
CA LEU A 39 -24.51 23.43 -32.63
C LEU A 39 -23.24 24.25 -32.45
N TRP A 40 -23.35 25.56 -32.21
CA TRP A 40 -22.19 26.41 -31.88
C TRP A 40 -21.55 26.03 -30.55
N ALA A 41 -22.36 25.79 -29.50
CA ALA A 41 -21.89 25.34 -28.22
C ALA A 41 -21.18 23.96 -28.33
N PHE A 42 -21.77 23.04 -29.07
CA PHE A 42 -21.15 21.72 -29.34
C PHE A 42 -19.84 21.87 -30.14
N GLY A 43 -19.81 22.73 -31.17
CA GLY A 43 -18.61 23.05 -31.94
C GLY A 43 -17.48 23.64 -31.07
N LEU A 44 -17.81 24.57 -30.14
CA LEU A 44 -16.84 25.12 -29.21
C LEU A 44 -16.31 24.09 -28.24
N VAL A 45 -17.16 23.23 -27.71
CA VAL A 45 -16.75 22.11 -26.83
C VAL A 45 -15.82 21.15 -27.58
N LEU A 46 -16.19 20.81 -28.83
CA LEU A 46 -15.38 19.92 -29.68
C LEU A 46 -14.03 20.57 -30.01
N ALA A 47 -14.00 21.86 -30.39
CA ALA A 47 -12.78 22.60 -30.67
C ALA A 47 -11.88 22.70 -29.41
N GLY A 48 -12.47 22.93 -28.24
CA GLY A 48 -11.77 22.90 -26.96
C GLY A 48 -11.15 21.52 -26.66
N LEU A 49 -11.92 20.46 -26.88
CA LEU A 49 -11.43 19.08 -26.71
C LEU A 49 -10.26 18.78 -27.67
N MET A 50 -10.40 19.15 -28.95
CA MET A 50 -9.35 18.98 -29.97
C MET A 50 -8.08 19.77 -29.62
N SER A 51 -8.23 21.00 -29.11
CA SER A 51 -7.08 21.82 -28.64
C SER A 51 -6.37 21.17 -27.48
N VAL A 52 -7.10 20.64 -26.50
CA VAL A 52 -6.53 19.89 -25.36
C VAL A 52 -5.80 18.63 -25.86
N LEU A 53 -6.39 17.86 -26.78
CA LEU A 53 -5.76 16.68 -27.34
C LEU A 53 -4.48 17.03 -28.11
N MET A 54 -4.48 18.15 -28.84
CA MET A 54 -3.29 18.64 -29.57
C MET A 54 -2.17 19.03 -28.58
N VAL A 55 -2.47 19.78 -27.53
CA VAL A 55 -1.49 20.15 -26.49
C VAL A 55 -0.90 18.93 -25.79
N VAL A 56 -1.77 17.97 -25.45
CA VAL A 56 -1.33 16.69 -24.85
C VAL A 56 -0.45 15.91 -25.82
N GLY A 57 -0.81 15.84 -27.10
CA GLY A 57 -0.02 15.17 -28.14
C GLY A 57 1.36 15.81 -28.33
N VAL A 58 1.44 17.15 -28.39
CA VAL A 58 2.73 17.87 -28.47
C VAL A 58 3.57 17.61 -27.20
N ALA A 59 2.95 17.67 -26.01
CA ALA A 59 3.66 17.39 -24.77
C ALA A 59 4.19 15.93 -24.73
N MET A 60 3.44 14.97 -25.25
CA MET A 60 3.88 13.57 -25.37
C MET A 60 5.07 13.43 -26.33
N VAL A 61 5.04 14.08 -27.51
CA VAL A 61 6.14 14.03 -28.47
C VAL A 61 7.40 14.66 -27.89
N MET A 62 7.29 15.76 -27.15
CA MET A 62 8.42 16.41 -26.48
C MET A 62 8.98 15.56 -25.32
N ALA A 63 8.13 14.84 -24.61
CA ALA A 63 8.54 14.01 -23.47
C ALA A 63 9.15 12.66 -23.90
N TYR A 64 8.81 12.14 -25.08
CA TYR A 64 9.24 10.82 -25.55
C TYR A 64 10.77 10.63 -25.58
N PRO A 65 11.60 11.58 -26.09
CA PRO A 65 13.05 11.45 -26.10
C PRO A 65 13.71 11.48 -24.70
N GLN A 66 12.98 12.00 -23.69
CA GLN A 66 13.47 12.12 -22.32
C GLN A 66 13.06 10.92 -21.46
N LEU A 67 12.42 9.91 -22.04
CA LEU A 67 12.05 8.70 -21.31
C LEU A 67 13.31 7.95 -20.89
N PRO A 68 13.33 7.41 -19.66
CA PRO A 68 14.40 6.54 -19.21
C PRO A 68 14.60 5.34 -20.15
N ASP A 69 15.84 4.87 -20.24
CA ASP A 69 16.12 3.65 -20.96
C ASP A 69 15.43 2.48 -20.25
N THR A 70 14.71 1.68 -21.01
CA THR A 70 13.95 0.53 -20.53
C THR A 70 14.54 -0.79 -21.00
N SER A 71 15.69 -0.76 -21.69
CA SER A 71 16.39 -1.97 -22.17
C SER A 71 16.80 -2.89 -21.01
N ASP A 72 17.12 -2.31 -19.84
CA ASP A 72 17.53 -3.05 -18.65
C ASP A 72 16.36 -3.74 -17.91
N LEU A 73 15.10 -3.52 -18.33
CA LEU A 73 13.95 -4.15 -17.67
C LEU A 73 13.83 -5.66 -17.93
N ALA A 74 14.28 -6.12 -19.06
CA ALA A 74 14.35 -7.56 -19.31
C ALA A 74 15.36 -8.27 -18.37
N GLU A 75 16.33 -7.50 -17.84
CA GLU A 75 17.31 -7.92 -16.84
C GLU A 75 17.14 -7.17 -15.49
N TYR A 76 15.95 -6.63 -15.22
CA TYR A 76 15.74 -5.86 -14.01
C TYR A 76 16.14 -6.65 -12.77
N ARG A 77 17.20 -6.21 -12.12
CA ARG A 77 17.71 -6.76 -10.85
C ARG A 77 17.40 -5.77 -9.74
N PRO A 78 16.33 -5.98 -8.96
CA PRO A 78 16.06 -5.14 -7.80
C PRO A 78 17.19 -5.24 -6.78
N LYS A 79 17.37 -4.18 -5.99
CA LYS A 79 18.30 -4.19 -4.86
C LYS A 79 17.86 -5.28 -3.87
N LEU A 80 18.72 -6.23 -3.61
CA LEU A 80 18.48 -7.32 -2.66
C LEU A 80 19.32 -7.10 -1.40
N PRO A 81 18.75 -7.28 -0.20
CA PRO A 81 19.45 -7.06 1.06
C PRO A 81 20.55 -8.10 1.31
N LEU A 82 21.52 -7.74 2.13
CA LEU A 82 22.43 -8.69 2.76
C LEU A 82 21.65 -9.52 3.78
N ARG A 83 21.75 -10.85 3.69
CA ARG A 83 21.18 -11.79 4.66
C ARG A 83 22.28 -12.58 5.34
N ILE A 84 22.20 -12.69 6.65
CA ILE A 84 23.19 -13.38 7.47
C ILE A 84 22.49 -14.52 8.20
N TYR A 85 23.05 -15.72 8.04
CA TYR A 85 22.49 -16.95 8.54
C TYR A 85 23.43 -17.65 9.51
N THR A 86 22.85 -18.45 10.39
CA THR A 86 23.56 -19.47 11.17
C THR A 86 24.05 -20.60 10.26
N ALA A 87 24.91 -21.46 10.75
CA ALA A 87 25.38 -22.64 10.00
C ALA A 87 24.23 -23.60 9.64
N ASP A 88 23.23 -23.70 10.49
CA ASP A 88 22.00 -24.50 10.29
C ASP A 88 20.90 -23.76 9.50
N GLY A 89 21.22 -22.59 8.92
CA GLY A 89 20.35 -21.88 7.97
C GLY A 89 19.29 -20.97 8.55
N ALA A 90 19.32 -20.69 9.85
CA ALA A 90 18.38 -19.76 10.45
C ALA A 90 18.83 -18.30 10.25
N LEU A 91 17.90 -17.41 9.89
CA LEU A 91 18.18 -15.98 9.62
C LEU A 91 18.50 -15.23 10.92
N MET A 92 19.71 -14.67 11.02
CA MET A 92 20.15 -13.83 12.14
C MET A 92 19.92 -12.34 11.89
N GLY A 93 20.13 -11.89 10.67
CA GLY A 93 19.99 -10.47 10.32
C GLY A 93 19.79 -10.26 8.83
N GLU A 94 19.06 -9.19 8.52
CA GLU A 94 18.83 -8.72 7.16
C GLU A 94 19.09 -7.22 7.11
N PHE A 95 20.04 -6.81 6.25
CA PHE A 95 20.51 -5.44 6.13
C PHE A 95 20.34 -4.93 4.70
N GLY A 96 19.60 -3.85 4.57
CA GLY A 96 19.26 -3.18 3.32
C GLY A 96 18.11 -2.22 3.55
N GLU A 97 17.89 -1.33 2.61
CA GLU A 97 16.77 -0.38 2.67
C GLU A 97 15.42 -1.11 2.50
N GLU A 98 15.46 -2.22 1.76
CA GLU A 98 14.28 -2.94 1.31
C GLU A 98 14.39 -4.43 1.64
N ARG A 99 13.33 -5.00 2.19
CA ARG A 99 13.17 -6.45 2.33
C ARG A 99 12.48 -6.97 1.10
N ARG A 100 13.18 -7.76 0.29
CA ARG A 100 12.65 -8.34 -0.96
C ARG A 100 12.93 -9.83 -1.04
N ASN A 101 11.88 -10.57 -1.40
CA ASN A 101 11.95 -11.98 -1.79
C ASN A 101 11.42 -12.07 -3.22
N LEU A 102 12.33 -12.18 -4.19
CA LEU A 102 11.94 -12.32 -5.59
C LEU A 102 11.23 -13.65 -5.80
N THR A 103 10.03 -13.57 -6.34
CA THR A 103 9.20 -14.73 -6.60
C THR A 103 8.76 -14.70 -8.07
N PRO A 104 9.19 -15.68 -8.90
CA PRO A 104 8.73 -15.78 -10.28
C PRO A 104 7.20 -15.89 -10.35
N ILE A 105 6.60 -15.34 -11.40
CA ILE A 105 5.13 -15.30 -11.54
C ILE A 105 4.46 -16.68 -11.45
N ARG A 106 5.13 -17.72 -11.91
CA ARG A 106 4.68 -19.12 -11.83
C ARG A 106 4.59 -19.65 -10.39
N GLU A 107 5.39 -19.10 -9.48
CA GLU A 107 5.44 -19.49 -8.07
C GLU A 107 4.52 -18.65 -7.19
N ILE A 108 3.99 -17.54 -7.73
CA ILE A 108 2.97 -16.72 -7.05
C ILE A 108 1.64 -17.44 -7.13
N PRO A 109 0.99 -17.77 -5.99
CA PRO A 109 -0.27 -18.49 -5.98
C PRO A 109 -1.38 -17.70 -6.67
N GLN A 110 -2.28 -18.40 -7.35
CA GLN A 110 -3.36 -17.78 -8.12
C GLN A 110 -4.23 -16.90 -7.24
N VAL A 111 -4.51 -17.31 -6.02
CA VAL A 111 -5.31 -16.53 -5.04
C VAL A 111 -4.72 -15.13 -4.78
N MET A 112 -3.38 -15.00 -4.77
CA MET A 112 -2.75 -13.70 -4.58
C MET A 112 -2.86 -12.83 -5.84
N LYS A 113 -2.66 -13.41 -7.03
CA LYS A 113 -2.88 -12.71 -8.30
C LYS A 113 -4.31 -12.21 -8.41
N ASP A 114 -5.29 -13.06 -8.11
CA ASP A 114 -6.71 -12.74 -8.16
C ASP A 114 -7.10 -11.63 -7.16
N ALA A 115 -6.57 -11.67 -5.95
CA ALA A 115 -6.79 -10.63 -4.96
C ALA A 115 -6.28 -9.26 -5.43
N VAL A 116 -5.07 -9.21 -6.00
CA VAL A 116 -4.48 -7.98 -6.56
C VAL A 116 -5.27 -7.50 -7.76
N LEU A 117 -5.54 -8.37 -8.72
CA LEU A 117 -6.30 -8.03 -9.92
C LEU A 117 -7.70 -7.50 -9.58
N SER A 118 -8.38 -8.11 -8.62
CA SER A 118 -9.74 -7.72 -8.23
C SER A 118 -9.84 -6.27 -7.76
N ILE A 119 -8.79 -5.74 -7.14
CA ILE A 119 -8.82 -4.42 -6.52
C ILE A 119 -8.04 -3.36 -7.29
N GLU A 120 -6.95 -3.73 -7.95
CA GLU A 120 -6.10 -2.78 -8.66
C GLU A 120 -6.47 -2.68 -10.15
N ASP A 121 -6.73 -3.82 -10.82
CA ASP A 121 -6.95 -3.83 -12.26
C ASP A 121 -7.65 -5.13 -12.72
N SER A 122 -8.96 -5.22 -12.52
CA SER A 122 -9.72 -6.46 -12.81
C SER A 122 -9.71 -6.89 -14.28
N ARG A 123 -9.35 -6.00 -15.19
CA ARG A 123 -9.27 -6.25 -16.64
C ARG A 123 -7.84 -6.17 -17.17
N PHE A 124 -6.84 -6.35 -16.34
CA PHE A 124 -5.43 -6.21 -16.66
C PHE A 124 -5.01 -6.96 -17.93
N TYR A 125 -5.48 -8.17 -18.13
CA TYR A 125 -5.18 -8.99 -19.31
C TYR A 125 -5.98 -8.60 -20.57
N GLN A 126 -6.94 -7.66 -20.45
CA GLN A 126 -7.87 -7.30 -21.55
C GLN A 126 -7.55 -5.96 -22.22
N HIS A 127 -6.60 -5.17 -21.66
CA HIS A 127 -6.24 -3.86 -22.20
C HIS A 127 -4.73 -3.71 -22.41
N GLY A 128 -4.31 -2.80 -23.28
CA GLY A 128 -2.91 -2.49 -23.59
C GLY A 128 -2.36 -1.33 -22.75
N GLY A 129 -2.32 -1.47 -21.43
CA GLY A 129 -1.73 -0.51 -20.51
C GLY A 129 -2.72 0.51 -19.92
N LEU A 130 -3.66 1.01 -20.69
CA LEU A 130 -4.72 1.91 -20.23
C LEU A 130 -6.09 1.22 -20.30
N ASP A 131 -6.82 1.23 -19.22
CA ASP A 131 -8.20 0.76 -19.17
C ASP A 131 -9.18 1.90 -19.48
N TYR A 132 -9.43 2.17 -20.78
CA TYR A 132 -10.32 3.25 -21.23
C TYR A 132 -11.75 3.10 -20.72
N LEU A 133 -12.28 1.86 -20.66
CA LEU A 133 -13.62 1.61 -20.13
C LEU A 133 -13.68 1.82 -18.61
N GLY A 134 -12.61 1.46 -17.90
CA GLY A 134 -12.44 1.76 -16.48
C GLY A 134 -12.35 3.25 -16.20
N LEU A 135 -11.64 4.01 -17.04
CA LEU A 135 -11.56 5.47 -16.98
C LEU A 135 -12.95 6.14 -17.13
N ILE A 136 -13.74 5.71 -18.12
CA ILE A 136 -15.10 6.22 -18.33
C ILE A 136 -15.98 5.89 -17.12
N ARG A 137 -15.94 4.64 -16.65
CA ARG A 137 -16.71 4.20 -15.47
C ARG A 137 -16.32 5.00 -14.21
N ALA A 138 -15.02 5.18 -13.97
CA ALA A 138 -14.52 5.98 -12.85
C ALA A 138 -14.92 7.45 -12.95
N GLY A 139 -14.91 8.03 -14.17
CA GLY A 139 -15.38 9.39 -14.44
C GLY A 139 -16.85 9.58 -14.08
N ILE A 140 -17.72 8.67 -14.52
CA ILE A 140 -19.16 8.68 -14.20
C ILE A 140 -19.39 8.50 -12.70
N ALA A 141 -18.67 7.56 -12.05
CA ALA A 141 -18.79 7.30 -10.61
C ALA A 141 -18.36 8.51 -9.77
N ASN A 142 -17.30 9.21 -10.18
CA ASN A 142 -16.82 10.41 -9.49
C ASN A 142 -17.79 11.61 -9.64
N LEU A 143 -18.42 11.75 -10.79
CA LEU A 143 -19.48 12.76 -11.01
C LEU A 143 -20.70 12.53 -10.11
N SER A 144 -21.03 11.26 -9.84
CA SER A 144 -22.19 10.89 -8.99
C SER A 144 -21.88 10.86 -7.48
N LYS A 145 -20.72 11.38 -7.02
CA LYS A 145 -20.27 11.37 -5.62
C LYS A 145 -20.26 9.98 -4.95
N ARG A 146 -20.35 8.90 -5.72
CA ARG A 146 -20.14 7.54 -5.26
C ARG A 146 -18.63 7.29 -5.12
N LYS A 147 -18.22 6.42 -4.18
CA LYS A 147 -16.82 6.14 -3.78
C LYS A 147 -15.83 6.25 -4.95
N SER A 148 -14.83 7.14 -4.80
CA SER A 148 -13.75 7.34 -5.77
C SER A 148 -13.09 6.00 -6.14
N GLN A 149 -13.22 5.60 -7.41
CA GLN A 149 -12.49 4.46 -7.95
C GLN A 149 -11.18 4.94 -8.56
N GLY A 150 -10.09 4.22 -8.30
CA GLY A 150 -8.80 4.48 -8.94
C GLY A 150 -8.87 4.16 -10.44
N ALA A 151 -8.24 5.02 -11.24
CA ALA A 151 -8.18 4.88 -12.69
C ALA A 151 -6.77 4.49 -13.19
N SER A 152 -5.83 4.19 -12.29
CA SER A 152 -4.47 3.78 -12.63
C SER A 152 -4.42 2.25 -12.76
N THR A 153 -3.85 1.77 -13.85
CA THR A 153 -3.64 0.33 -14.11
C THR A 153 -2.38 -0.19 -13.41
N ILE A 154 -2.23 -1.50 -13.34
CA ILE A 154 -1.01 -2.14 -12.80
C ILE A 154 0.22 -1.69 -13.60
N THR A 155 0.16 -1.64 -14.94
CA THR A 155 1.28 -1.18 -15.77
C THR A 155 1.67 0.27 -15.46
N MET A 156 0.70 1.16 -15.25
CA MET A 156 0.96 2.54 -14.83
C MET A 156 1.64 2.60 -13.45
N GLN A 157 1.27 1.71 -12.54
CA GLN A 157 1.90 1.63 -11.22
C GLN A 157 3.34 1.10 -11.31
N VAL A 158 3.61 0.12 -12.18
CA VAL A 158 4.97 -0.35 -12.46
C VAL A 158 5.81 0.79 -13.05
N ALA A 159 5.32 1.47 -14.09
CA ALA A 159 5.99 2.62 -14.69
C ALA A 159 6.37 3.68 -13.64
N ARG A 160 5.43 4.00 -12.76
CA ARG A 160 5.65 4.97 -11.68
C ARG A 160 6.68 4.50 -10.65
N ASN A 161 6.56 3.27 -10.19
CA ASN A 161 7.37 2.77 -9.06
C ASN A 161 8.81 2.45 -9.45
N VAL A 162 9.05 2.11 -10.72
CA VAL A 162 10.39 1.74 -11.21
C VAL A 162 11.16 2.93 -11.74
N TYR A 163 10.49 3.89 -12.42
CA TYR A 163 11.19 4.91 -13.20
C TYR A 163 10.97 6.33 -12.74
N LEU A 164 9.94 6.62 -11.96
CA LEU A 164 9.54 8.00 -11.69
C LEU A 164 9.77 8.38 -10.23
N SER A 165 10.12 9.65 -10.02
CA SER A 165 10.24 10.23 -8.68
C SER A 165 8.88 10.29 -7.97
N THR A 166 8.90 10.42 -6.63
CA THR A 166 7.70 10.49 -5.78
C THR A 166 6.92 11.80 -5.93
N GLU A 167 7.48 12.83 -6.58
CA GLU A 167 6.84 14.13 -6.76
C GLU A 167 5.59 14.05 -7.64
N LYS A 168 4.49 14.64 -7.17
CA LYS A 168 3.21 14.64 -7.86
C LYS A 168 3.11 15.83 -8.82
N THR A 169 3.57 15.67 -10.07
CA THR A 169 3.49 16.68 -11.13
C THR A 169 2.64 16.20 -12.32
N TYR A 170 2.10 17.12 -13.09
CA TYR A 170 1.41 16.78 -14.36
C TYR A 170 2.37 16.16 -15.36
N THR A 171 3.60 16.65 -15.43
CA THR A 171 4.67 16.11 -16.27
C THR A 171 4.93 14.65 -15.98
N ARG A 172 5.02 14.28 -14.69
CA ARG A 172 5.15 12.88 -14.27
C ARG A 172 4.00 12.01 -14.78
N LYS A 173 2.76 12.52 -14.83
CA LYS A 173 1.63 11.74 -15.34
C LYS A 173 1.72 11.46 -16.84
N ILE A 174 2.29 12.39 -17.59
CA ILE A 174 2.58 12.17 -19.03
C ILE A 174 3.66 11.10 -19.18
N TYR A 175 4.75 11.18 -18.43
CA TYR A 175 5.78 10.13 -18.45
C TYR A 175 5.24 8.76 -18.02
N GLU A 176 4.38 8.70 -17.01
CA GLU A 176 3.72 7.47 -16.55
C GLU A 176 2.93 6.82 -17.70
N ILE A 177 2.16 7.59 -18.45
CA ILE A 177 1.39 7.10 -19.61
C ILE A 177 2.31 6.61 -20.74
N LEU A 178 3.32 7.40 -21.10
CA LEU A 178 4.26 7.04 -22.17
C LEU A 178 5.06 5.79 -21.84
N LEU A 179 5.56 5.69 -20.59
CA LEU A 179 6.24 4.50 -20.10
C LEU A 179 5.32 3.28 -20.06
N THR A 180 4.04 3.47 -19.72
CA THR A 180 3.05 2.39 -19.75
C THR A 180 2.96 1.76 -21.14
N PHE A 181 2.85 2.55 -22.21
CA PHE A 181 2.83 2.02 -23.58
C PHE A 181 4.14 1.35 -23.96
N LYS A 182 5.29 1.93 -23.55
CA LYS A 182 6.60 1.34 -23.82
C LYS A 182 6.76 -0.01 -23.11
N LEU A 183 6.31 -0.13 -21.85
CA LEU A 183 6.33 -1.37 -21.09
C LEU A 183 5.44 -2.46 -21.70
N GLU A 184 4.23 -2.11 -22.11
CA GLU A 184 3.29 -3.06 -22.75
C GLU A 184 3.79 -3.54 -24.12
N HIS A 185 4.65 -2.77 -24.75
CA HIS A 185 5.28 -3.18 -26.02
C HIS A 185 6.48 -4.11 -25.79
N LEU A 186 7.21 -3.92 -24.70
CA LEU A 186 8.47 -4.65 -24.42
C LEU A 186 8.26 -5.91 -23.58
N LEU A 187 7.24 -5.95 -22.73
CA LEU A 187 7.02 -7.00 -21.75
C LEU A 187 5.66 -7.66 -21.95
N THR A 188 5.59 -8.93 -21.62
CA THR A 188 4.32 -9.66 -21.52
C THR A 188 3.55 -9.22 -20.27
N LYS A 189 2.24 -9.45 -20.25
CA LYS A 189 1.39 -9.18 -19.08
C LYS A 189 1.90 -9.88 -17.81
N ASP A 190 2.36 -11.12 -17.94
CA ASP A 190 2.90 -11.88 -16.83
C ASP A 190 4.20 -11.28 -16.29
N GLN A 191 5.08 -10.79 -17.16
CA GLN A 191 6.30 -10.09 -16.74
C GLN A 191 5.98 -8.77 -16.04
N ILE A 192 5.01 -8.01 -16.52
CA ILE A 192 4.56 -6.76 -15.88
C ILE A 192 3.97 -7.07 -14.50
N LEU A 193 3.12 -8.10 -14.40
CA LEU A 193 2.54 -8.51 -13.12
C LEU A 193 3.61 -9.03 -12.15
N GLU A 194 4.60 -9.78 -12.64
CA GLU A 194 5.74 -10.24 -11.84
C GLU A 194 6.51 -9.07 -11.24
N ILE A 195 6.86 -8.07 -12.06
CA ILE A 195 7.52 -6.86 -11.59
C ILE A 195 6.68 -6.17 -10.52
N TYR A 196 5.38 -5.97 -10.77
CA TYR A 196 4.47 -5.36 -9.80
C TYR A 196 4.46 -6.11 -8.48
N MET A 197 4.24 -7.43 -8.53
CA MET A 197 4.13 -8.30 -7.37
C MET A 197 5.40 -8.34 -6.50
N ASN A 198 6.56 -8.09 -7.11
CA ASN A 198 7.85 -8.07 -6.42
C ASN A 198 8.31 -6.66 -5.99
N GLN A 199 7.73 -5.58 -6.58
CA GLN A 199 8.21 -4.21 -6.39
C GLN A 199 7.40 -3.37 -5.43
N ILE A 200 6.10 -3.65 -5.32
CA ILE A 200 5.19 -2.77 -4.59
C ILE A 200 5.53 -2.71 -3.09
N PHE A 201 5.57 -1.50 -2.54
CA PHE A 201 5.78 -1.29 -1.11
C PHE A 201 4.50 -1.59 -0.32
N LEU A 202 4.62 -2.43 0.70
CA LEU A 202 3.49 -2.95 1.49
C LEU A 202 3.58 -2.61 2.99
N GLY A 203 4.46 -1.68 3.37
CA GLY A 203 4.67 -1.30 4.77
C GLY A 203 5.72 -2.18 5.46
N ASN A 204 6.14 -1.80 6.67
CA ASN A 204 7.13 -2.51 7.49
C ASN A 204 8.41 -2.94 6.73
N ARG A 205 8.88 -2.08 5.80
CA ARG A 205 10.00 -2.32 4.87
C ARG A 205 9.77 -3.50 3.91
N ALA A 206 8.59 -4.09 3.85
CA ALA A 206 8.28 -5.18 2.94
C ALA A 206 8.00 -4.63 1.54
N TYR A 207 8.80 -5.07 0.59
CA TYR A 207 8.63 -4.83 -0.84
C TYR A 207 8.29 -6.16 -1.53
N GLY A 208 7.18 -6.18 -2.24
CA GLY A 208 6.61 -7.38 -2.83
C GLY A 208 5.81 -8.24 -1.86
N PHE A 209 4.91 -9.02 -2.45
CA PHE A 209 3.93 -9.81 -1.68
C PHE A 209 4.55 -10.97 -0.91
N ALA A 210 5.67 -11.55 -1.39
CA ALA A 210 6.36 -12.62 -0.67
C ALA A 210 6.96 -12.10 0.64
N SER A 211 7.64 -10.96 0.61
CA SER A 211 8.16 -10.33 1.83
C SER A 211 7.06 -9.87 2.77
N ALA A 212 5.92 -9.42 2.22
CA ALA A 212 4.77 -9.03 3.03
C ALA A 212 4.11 -10.24 3.71
N ALA A 213 3.95 -11.38 3.02
CA ALA A 213 3.42 -12.61 3.60
C ALA A 213 4.28 -13.09 4.79
N GLU A 214 5.59 -13.04 4.64
CA GLU A 214 6.52 -13.38 5.72
C GLU A 214 6.46 -12.35 6.88
N THR A 215 6.42 -11.05 6.54
CA THR A 215 6.39 -9.97 7.54
C THR A 215 5.13 -9.99 8.38
N TYR A 216 3.95 -10.15 7.76
CA TYR A 216 2.67 -10.02 8.44
C TYR A 216 2.13 -11.34 8.99
N PHE A 217 2.44 -12.48 8.34
CA PHE A 217 1.88 -13.78 8.70
C PHE A 217 2.95 -14.82 9.09
N GLY A 218 4.25 -14.56 8.82
CA GLY A 218 5.32 -15.53 9.04
C GLY A 218 5.20 -16.77 8.14
N LYS A 219 4.60 -16.63 6.95
CA LYS A 219 4.34 -17.71 6.00
C LYS A 219 5.01 -17.45 4.66
N ALA A 220 5.35 -18.52 3.96
CA ALA A 220 5.70 -18.40 2.55
C ALA A 220 4.48 -17.99 1.73
N LEU A 221 4.69 -17.21 0.66
CA LEU A 221 3.61 -16.69 -0.19
C LEU A 221 2.71 -17.79 -0.76
N LYS A 222 3.26 -18.99 -1.03
CA LYS A 222 2.51 -20.15 -1.54
C LYS A 222 1.46 -20.70 -0.57
N ASP A 223 1.61 -20.42 0.73
CA ASP A 223 0.81 -21.00 1.80
C ASP A 223 -0.27 -20.05 2.35
N ILE A 224 -0.45 -18.88 1.69
CA ILE A 224 -1.45 -17.90 2.13
C ILE A 224 -2.86 -18.30 1.77
N THR A 225 -3.81 -17.93 2.63
CA THR A 225 -5.25 -18.13 2.41
C THR A 225 -5.88 -17.01 1.58
N ILE A 226 -7.14 -17.17 1.16
CA ILE A 226 -7.91 -16.09 0.50
C ILE A 226 -8.01 -14.86 1.39
N ALA A 227 -8.25 -15.05 2.68
CA ALA A 227 -8.37 -13.95 3.64
C ALA A 227 -7.06 -13.20 3.81
N GLU A 228 -5.93 -13.89 3.87
CA GLU A 228 -4.60 -13.32 3.96
C GLU A 228 -4.21 -12.60 2.64
N ALA A 229 -4.48 -13.21 1.49
CA ALA A 229 -4.25 -12.58 0.18
C ALA A 229 -5.04 -11.27 0.03
N ALA A 230 -6.31 -11.25 0.42
CA ALA A 230 -7.13 -10.05 0.42
C ALA A 230 -6.60 -8.97 1.39
N MET A 231 -6.05 -9.35 2.55
CA MET A 231 -5.41 -8.41 3.47
C MET A 231 -4.19 -7.76 2.81
N LEU A 232 -3.29 -8.55 2.22
CA LEU A 232 -2.09 -8.06 1.55
C LEU A 232 -2.43 -7.17 0.34
N ALA A 233 -3.41 -7.56 -0.47
CA ALA A 233 -3.88 -6.78 -1.62
C ALA A 233 -4.51 -5.43 -1.22
N GLY A 234 -4.82 -5.23 0.05
CA GLY A 234 -5.30 -3.96 0.59
C GLY A 234 -4.22 -2.91 0.83
N LEU A 235 -2.97 -3.34 1.01
CA LEU A 235 -1.85 -2.50 1.42
C LEU A 235 -1.37 -1.50 0.36
N PRO A 236 -1.30 -1.81 -0.95
CA PRO A 236 -0.75 -0.90 -1.96
C PRO A 236 -1.39 0.49 -1.96
N LYS A 237 -2.66 0.60 -1.65
CA LYS A 237 -3.41 1.86 -1.63
C LYS A 237 -2.85 2.85 -0.60
N ALA A 238 -2.54 2.40 0.60
CA ALA A 238 -2.00 3.22 1.70
C ALA A 238 -1.38 2.28 2.75
N PRO A 239 -0.11 1.88 2.59
CA PRO A 239 0.53 0.85 3.43
C PRO A 239 0.51 1.15 4.93
N SER A 240 0.65 2.41 5.33
CA SER A 240 0.59 2.81 6.75
C SER A 240 -0.84 2.81 7.29
N ALA A 241 -1.83 3.28 6.49
CA ALA A 241 -3.21 3.41 6.94
C ALA A 241 -3.95 2.05 7.03
N TYR A 242 -3.54 1.08 6.21
CA TYR A 242 -4.13 -0.27 6.19
C TYR A 242 -3.21 -1.34 6.76
N ASN A 243 -2.18 -0.93 7.51
CA ASN A 243 -1.26 -1.84 8.19
C ASN A 243 -2.02 -2.68 9.23
N PRO A 244 -2.01 -4.02 9.13
CA PRO A 244 -2.76 -4.86 10.05
C PRO A 244 -2.18 -4.91 11.47
N ILE A 245 -0.92 -4.53 11.66
CA ILE A 245 -0.27 -4.44 12.97
C ILE A 245 -0.71 -3.16 13.69
N SER A 246 -0.55 -2.00 13.05
CA SER A 246 -0.83 -0.69 13.66
C SER A 246 -2.29 -0.24 13.53
N ASN A 247 -3.02 -0.69 12.50
CA ASN A 247 -4.39 -0.28 12.24
C ASN A 247 -5.33 -1.46 11.91
N PRO A 248 -5.50 -2.43 12.81
CA PRO A 248 -6.20 -3.69 12.53
C PRO A 248 -7.66 -3.50 12.07
N LYS A 249 -8.38 -2.54 12.64
CA LYS A 249 -9.78 -2.23 12.26
C LYS A 249 -9.90 -1.75 10.82
N ARG A 250 -9.02 -0.83 10.39
CA ARG A 250 -9.02 -0.30 9.01
C ARG A 250 -8.54 -1.35 8.02
N ALA A 251 -7.52 -2.12 8.39
CA ALA A 251 -7.03 -3.24 7.59
C ALA A 251 -8.13 -4.28 7.36
N ARG A 252 -8.86 -4.66 8.42
CA ARG A 252 -10.00 -5.60 8.32
C ARG A 252 -11.10 -5.07 7.42
N SER A 253 -11.51 -3.82 7.57
CA SER A 253 -12.54 -3.22 6.69
C SER A 253 -12.12 -3.23 5.22
N ARG A 254 -10.83 -2.97 4.95
CA ARG A 254 -10.27 -3.02 3.59
C ARG A 254 -10.24 -4.43 3.04
N GLN A 255 -9.83 -5.41 3.85
CA GLN A 255 -9.82 -6.83 3.50
C GLN A 255 -11.21 -7.33 3.10
N LEU A 256 -12.24 -7.06 3.92
CA LEU A 256 -13.61 -7.44 3.63
C LEU A 256 -14.09 -6.87 2.28
N TYR A 257 -13.79 -5.62 2.03
CA TYR A 257 -14.09 -4.99 0.74
C TYR A 257 -13.39 -5.70 -0.43
N ILE A 258 -12.14 -6.16 -0.26
CA ILE A 258 -11.43 -6.86 -1.32
C ILE A 258 -12.01 -8.25 -1.57
N ILE A 259 -12.40 -8.99 -0.52
CA ILE A 259 -13.09 -10.27 -0.66
C ILE A 259 -14.40 -10.10 -1.46
N GLU A 260 -15.16 -9.05 -1.20
CA GLU A 260 -16.35 -8.70 -2.00
C GLU A 260 -15.99 -8.45 -3.47
N ARG A 261 -14.91 -7.70 -3.73
CA ARG A 261 -14.44 -7.45 -5.10
C ARG A 261 -13.98 -8.73 -5.81
N MET A 262 -13.33 -9.66 -5.09
CA MET A 262 -12.94 -10.97 -5.64
C MET A 262 -14.17 -11.79 -6.05
N GLU A 263 -15.22 -11.78 -5.22
CA GLU A 263 -16.50 -12.42 -5.52
C GLU A 263 -17.22 -11.75 -6.72
N GLU A 264 -17.36 -10.43 -6.72
CA GLU A 264 -17.98 -9.66 -7.81
C GLU A 264 -17.29 -9.84 -9.18
N ASN A 265 -15.98 -10.04 -9.18
CA ASN A 265 -15.20 -10.29 -10.39
C ASN A 265 -15.11 -11.80 -10.73
N ASN A 266 -15.81 -12.67 -10.03
CA ASN A 266 -15.81 -14.13 -10.22
C ASN A 266 -14.45 -14.82 -10.05
N PHE A 267 -13.54 -14.24 -9.26
CA PHE A 267 -12.28 -14.86 -8.89
C PHE A 267 -12.46 -15.93 -7.79
N ILE A 268 -13.47 -15.75 -6.96
CA ILE A 268 -13.86 -16.71 -5.91
C ILE A 268 -15.38 -16.91 -5.92
N THR A 269 -15.81 -18.05 -5.42
CA THR A 269 -17.24 -18.36 -5.25
C THR A 269 -17.80 -17.66 -4.00
N ALA A 270 -19.13 -17.49 -3.93
CA ALA A 270 -19.82 -16.95 -2.76
C ALA A 270 -19.52 -17.76 -1.47
N LYS A 271 -19.38 -19.10 -1.59
CA LYS A 271 -19.00 -19.96 -0.45
C LYS A 271 -17.59 -19.60 0.05
N GLN A 272 -16.61 -19.53 -0.84
CA GLN A 272 -15.23 -19.14 -0.50
C GLN A 272 -15.16 -17.73 0.09
N ALA A 273 -15.95 -16.78 -0.44
CA ALA A 273 -16.03 -15.43 0.10
C ALA A 273 -16.56 -15.43 1.55
N LEU A 274 -17.60 -16.24 1.84
CA LEU A 274 -18.15 -16.35 3.19
C LEU A 274 -17.12 -16.97 4.17
N GLU A 275 -16.44 -18.03 3.75
CA GLU A 275 -15.40 -18.69 4.54
C GLU A 275 -14.24 -17.71 4.83
N ALA A 276 -13.74 -17.01 3.82
CA ALA A 276 -12.68 -16.01 3.96
C ALA A 276 -13.07 -14.81 4.84
N LYS A 277 -14.34 -14.38 4.79
CA LYS A 277 -14.87 -13.33 5.68
C LYS A 277 -14.96 -13.81 7.14
N ALA A 278 -15.15 -15.09 7.39
CA ALA A 278 -15.22 -15.65 8.74
C ALA A 278 -13.84 -16.02 9.31
N GLU A 279 -12.81 -16.14 8.48
CA GLU A 279 -11.48 -16.59 8.87
C GLU A 279 -10.81 -15.57 9.82
N PRO A 280 -10.36 -16.01 11.02
CA PRO A 280 -9.58 -15.16 11.92
C PRO A 280 -8.14 -15.05 11.42
N LEU A 281 -7.69 -13.84 11.15
CA LEU A 281 -6.30 -13.60 10.75
C LEU A 281 -5.37 -13.63 11.96
N ARG A 282 -4.30 -14.40 11.85
CA ARG A 282 -3.21 -14.44 12.81
C ARG A 282 -2.09 -13.53 12.32
N ILE A 283 -2.14 -12.26 12.71
CA ILE A 283 -1.05 -11.32 12.42
C ILE A 283 0.13 -11.64 13.34
N ARG A 284 1.31 -11.77 12.74
CA ARG A 284 2.54 -12.02 13.48
C ARG A 284 2.86 -10.79 14.35
N PRO A 285 3.01 -10.93 15.67
CA PRO A 285 3.46 -9.82 16.50
C PRO A 285 4.88 -9.41 16.10
N SER A 286 5.21 -8.13 16.23
CA SER A 286 6.54 -7.61 15.90
C SER A 286 7.66 -8.23 16.79
N ASN A 287 7.29 -8.85 17.91
CA ASN A 287 8.17 -9.60 18.81
C ASN A 287 8.08 -11.10 18.51
N ASP A 288 8.89 -11.58 17.59
CA ASP A 288 8.97 -13.00 17.28
C ASP A 288 9.78 -13.74 18.36
N LYS A 289 9.08 -14.57 19.14
CA LYS A 289 9.71 -15.43 20.17
C LYS A 289 10.73 -16.43 19.60
N ASN A 290 10.72 -16.63 18.28
CA ASN A 290 11.65 -17.51 17.57
C ASN A 290 12.84 -16.75 16.95
N ARG A 291 13.00 -15.47 17.26
CA ARG A 291 14.14 -14.68 16.77
C ARG A 291 15.42 -15.17 17.43
N ILE A 292 16.43 -15.47 16.61
CA ILE A 292 17.76 -15.75 17.11
C ILE A 292 18.36 -14.42 17.58
N HIS A 293 18.66 -14.32 18.85
CA HIS A 293 19.29 -13.14 19.44
C HIS A 293 20.79 -13.14 19.16
N ALA A 294 21.17 -12.79 17.95
CA ALA A 294 22.55 -12.72 17.45
C ALA A 294 22.84 -11.39 16.74
N GLU A 295 22.16 -10.32 17.15
CA GLU A 295 22.22 -9.00 16.50
C GLU A 295 23.65 -8.45 16.47
N TYR A 296 24.44 -8.65 17.51
CA TYR A 296 25.84 -8.21 17.56
C TYR A 296 26.72 -8.97 16.57
N VAL A 297 26.51 -10.27 16.41
CA VAL A 297 27.24 -11.07 15.41
C VAL A 297 26.83 -10.67 14.01
N ALA A 298 25.53 -10.51 13.77
CA ALA A 298 25.02 -10.06 12.50
C ALA A 298 25.58 -8.67 12.11
N GLU A 299 25.67 -7.73 13.09
CA GLU A 299 26.27 -6.41 12.85
C GLU A 299 27.77 -6.51 12.56
N THR A 300 28.50 -7.36 13.27
CA THR A 300 29.93 -7.59 12.99
C THR A 300 30.15 -8.11 11.58
N VAL A 301 29.36 -9.10 11.16
CA VAL A 301 29.40 -9.64 9.79
C VAL A 301 29.05 -8.56 8.77
N ARG A 302 28.01 -7.75 9.04
CA ARG A 302 27.64 -6.63 8.15
C ARG A 302 28.81 -5.67 7.94
N GLN A 303 29.53 -5.31 9.00
CA GLN A 303 30.69 -4.42 8.92
C GLN A 303 31.82 -5.06 8.08
N LEU A 304 32.10 -6.34 8.27
CA LEU A 304 33.10 -7.06 7.46
C LEU A 304 32.72 -7.09 5.98
N MET A 305 31.45 -7.36 5.67
CA MET A 305 30.95 -7.36 4.29
C MET A 305 31.00 -5.96 3.68
N PHE A 306 30.65 -4.92 4.46
CA PHE A 306 30.74 -3.54 3.98
C PHE A 306 32.19 -3.11 3.72
N ALA A 307 33.13 -3.51 4.54
CA ALA A 307 34.56 -3.23 4.32
C ALA A 307 35.06 -3.85 3.02
N GLN A 308 34.52 -5.00 2.61
CA GLN A 308 34.94 -5.73 1.41
C GLN A 308 34.21 -5.26 0.13
N TYR A 309 32.89 -4.99 0.21
CA TYR A 309 32.03 -4.75 -0.96
C TYR A 309 31.42 -3.33 -0.97
N GLY A 310 31.68 -2.50 0.03
CA GLY A 310 31.10 -1.15 0.12
C GLY A 310 29.58 -1.14 0.04
N GLN A 311 29.02 -0.21 -0.73
CA GLN A 311 27.57 -0.08 -0.92
C GLN A 311 26.90 -1.29 -1.60
N GLU A 312 27.67 -2.08 -2.38
CA GLU A 312 27.15 -3.28 -3.02
C GLU A 312 26.69 -4.34 -2.01
N THR A 313 27.20 -4.28 -0.77
CA THR A 313 26.75 -5.13 0.34
C THR A 313 25.24 -5.12 0.51
N TYR A 314 24.59 -3.97 0.27
CA TYR A 314 23.15 -3.77 0.49
C TYR A 314 22.28 -3.93 -0.76
N THR A 315 22.89 -4.24 -1.90
CA THR A 315 22.18 -4.27 -3.19
C THR A 315 22.37 -5.56 -3.98
N ARG A 316 23.43 -6.35 -3.67
CA ARG A 316 23.79 -7.57 -4.43
C ARG A 316 23.03 -8.83 -4.00
N GLY A 317 22.30 -8.80 -2.87
CA GLY A 317 21.63 -9.98 -2.34
C GLY A 317 22.58 -11.05 -1.79
N LEU A 318 23.63 -10.60 -1.12
CA LEU A 318 24.62 -11.49 -0.53
C LEU A 318 23.99 -12.30 0.61
N ASN A 319 24.22 -13.61 0.59
CA ASN A 319 23.85 -14.52 1.67
C ASN A 319 25.15 -14.99 2.37
N VAL A 320 25.28 -14.67 3.65
CA VAL A 320 26.46 -15.01 4.46
C VAL A 320 26.08 -16.06 5.49
N TYR A 321 26.73 -17.18 5.48
CA TYR A 321 26.56 -18.24 6.47
C TYR A 321 27.70 -18.16 7.48
N THR A 322 27.35 -18.07 8.76
CA THR A 322 28.32 -18.04 9.86
C THR A 322 28.58 -19.44 10.39
N THR A 323 29.49 -19.57 11.35
CA THR A 323 29.75 -20.83 12.05
C THR A 323 28.84 -21.04 13.27
N LEU A 324 27.97 -20.07 13.61
CA LEU A 324 27.07 -20.18 14.75
C LEU A 324 25.97 -21.21 14.50
N GLN A 325 25.68 -22.01 15.52
CA GLN A 325 24.50 -22.88 15.56
C GLN A 325 23.35 -22.18 16.28
N SER A 326 22.14 -22.24 15.73
CA SER A 326 20.98 -21.54 16.30
C SER A 326 20.64 -21.98 17.72
N THR A 327 20.76 -23.29 17.99
CA THR A 327 20.50 -23.88 19.32
C THR A 327 21.52 -23.45 20.37
N GLU A 328 22.80 -23.40 20.02
CA GLU A 328 23.86 -22.97 20.92
C GLU A 328 23.74 -21.47 21.23
N GLN A 329 23.45 -20.65 20.21
CA GLN A 329 23.21 -19.22 20.40
C GLN A 329 21.99 -18.95 21.30
N ALA A 330 20.90 -19.71 21.12
CA ALA A 330 19.72 -19.59 21.99
C ALA A 330 20.05 -19.95 23.43
N ALA A 331 20.82 -21.05 23.66
CA ALA A 331 21.24 -21.45 24.99
C ALA A 331 22.15 -20.38 25.65
N ALA A 332 23.11 -19.84 24.88
CA ALA A 332 24.00 -18.78 25.37
C ALA A 332 23.24 -17.49 25.73
N TYR A 333 22.29 -17.09 24.89
CA TYR A 333 21.43 -15.93 25.15
C TYR A 333 20.59 -16.13 26.42
N GLN A 334 19.94 -17.28 26.57
CA GLN A 334 19.16 -17.59 27.77
C GLN A 334 20.03 -17.60 29.05
N ALA A 335 21.20 -18.22 28.99
CA ALA A 335 22.14 -18.27 30.15
C ALA A 335 22.63 -16.88 30.54
N LEU A 336 23.01 -16.04 29.55
CA LEU A 336 23.41 -14.65 29.81
C LEU A 336 22.26 -13.84 30.42
N ARG A 337 21.06 -13.96 29.84
CA ARG A 337 19.88 -13.25 30.32
C ARG A 337 19.51 -13.67 31.75
N GLN A 338 19.50 -14.97 32.03
CA GLN A 338 19.26 -15.49 33.37
C GLN A 338 20.32 -14.97 34.38
N GLY A 339 21.60 -14.98 34.00
CA GLY A 339 22.67 -14.46 34.82
C GLY A 339 22.53 -12.97 35.16
N ILE A 340 22.10 -12.16 34.17
CA ILE A 340 21.82 -10.72 34.35
C ILE A 340 20.64 -10.54 35.34
N MET A 341 19.56 -11.29 35.16
CA MET A 341 18.37 -11.22 36.02
C MET A 341 18.69 -11.64 37.46
N ASP A 342 19.48 -12.68 37.63
CA ASP A 342 19.93 -13.14 38.95
C ASP A 342 20.88 -12.14 39.61
N PHE A 343 21.69 -11.44 38.85
CA PHE A 343 22.50 -10.34 39.29
C PHE A 343 21.65 -9.15 39.76
N GLU A 344 20.69 -8.70 38.93
CA GLU A 344 19.77 -7.59 39.24
C GLU A 344 18.96 -7.87 40.53
N ARG A 345 18.47 -9.09 40.72
CA ARG A 345 17.71 -9.47 41.93
C ARG A 345 18.51 -9.32 43.22
N ARG A 346 19.83 -9.31 43.13
CA ARG A 346 20.74 -9.11 44.29
C ARG A 346 21.09 -7.64 44.52
N GLN A 347 20.72 -6.76 43.56
CA GLN A 347 20.97 -5.33 43.69
C GLN A 347 19.86 -4.63 44.48
N ILE A 348 20.14 -3.41 44.90
CA ILE A 348 19.15 -2.53 45.52
C ILE A 348 18.15 -2.11 44.42
N TYR A 349 16.86 -2.21 44.73
CA TYR A 349 15.80 -1.73 43.86
C TYR A 349 15.99 -0.24 43.51
N ARG A 350 16.03 0.10 42.22
CA ARG A 350 16.35 1.44 41.74
C ARG A 350 15.12 2.33 41.52
N GLY A 351 13.92 1.78 41.60
CA GLY A 351 12.66 2.48 41.41
C GLY A 351 12.00 2.15 40.08
N PRO A 352 10.80 2.68 39.84
CA PRO A 352 10.09 2.60 38.55
C PRO A 352 10.85 3.34 37.45
N GLU A 353 10.64 2.95 36.21
CA GLU A 353 11.25 3.62 35.05
C GLU A 353 10.71 5.03 34.86
N LYS A 354 9.41 5.23 35.09
CA LYS A 354 8.71 6.51 34.91
C LYS A 354 7.49 6.60 35.84
N PHE A 355 7.02 7.81 36.04
CA PHE A 355 5.71 8.07 36.68
C PHE A 355 4.84 8.86 35.71
N ILE A 356 3.57 8.47 35.64
CA ILE A 356 2.54 9.21 34.91
C ILE A 356 1.35 9.50 35.82
N GLU A 357 0.64 10.58 35.52
CA GLU A 357 -0.67 10.87 36.14
C GLU A 357 -1.73 10.10 35.35
N LEU A 358 -2.41 9.16 36.02
CA LEU A 358 -3.48 8.38 35.40
C LEU A 358 -4.81 9.14 35.51
N PRO A 359 -5.44 9.47 34.40
CA PRO A 359 -6.78 10.05 34.36
C PRO A 359 -7.81 9.18 35.10
N THR A 360 -8.91 9.81 35.56
CA THR A 360 -10.00 9.08 36.23
C THR A 360 -11.01 8.49 35.26
N LYS A 361 -11.12 9.06 34.04
CA LYS A 361 -12.00 8.55 32.99
C LYS A 361 -11.39 7.34 32.31
N PRO A 362 -12.14 6.21 32.17
CA PRO A 362 -11.57 4.95 31.66
C PRO A 362 -10.89 5.08 30.32
N LYS A 363 -11.48 5.78 29.35
CA LYS A 363 -10.93 5.93 28.00
C LYS A 363 -9.64 6.77 27.97
N GLU A 364 -9.62 7.89 28.70
CA GLU A 364 -8.43 8.75 28.82
C GLU A 364 -7.29 8.01 29.54
N MET A 365 -7.65 7.15 30.52
CA MET A 365 -6.68 6.32 31.23
C MET A 365 -6.07 5.25 30.31
N GLU A 366 -6.87 4.58 29.49
CA GLU A 366 -6.41 3.59 28.51
C GLU A 366 -5.45 4.23 27.50
N GLU A 367 -5.82 5.40 26.92
CA GLU A 367 -4.96 6.17 26.01
C GLU A 367 -3.62 6.54 26.67
N ALA A 368 -3.63 7.04 27.92
CA ALA A 368 -2.41 7.41 28.64
C ALA A 368 -1.51 6.20 28.98
N ILE A 369 -2.10 5.03 29.22
CA ILE A 369 -1.36 3.79 29.46
C ILE A 369 -0.72 3.30 28.16
N ASP A 370 -1.46 3.28 27.06
CA ASP A 370 -0.94 2.85 25.75
C ASP A 370 0.20 3.76 25.30
N ASP A 371 0.04 5.07 25.40
CA ASP A 371 1.07 6.05 25.03
C ASP A 371 2.39 5.84 25.81
N VAL A 372 2.31 5.61 27.13
CA VAL A 372 3.53 5.41 27.93
C VAL A 372 4.18 4.06 27.70
N LEU A 373 3.38 3.02 27.45
CA LEU A 373 3.91 1.68 27.17
C LEU A 373 4.50 1.55 25.75
N ASP A 374 4.07 2.39 24.83
CA ASP A 374 4.71 2.52 23.51
C ASP A 374 6.14 3.11 23.63
N ASP A 375 6.34 4.06 24.57
CA ASP A 375 7.67 4.59 24.91
C ASP A 375 8.53 3.58 25.69
N HIS A 376 7.91 2.64 26.39
CA HIS A 376 8.56 1.61 27.23
C HIS A 376 8.17 0.19 26.77
N PRO A 377 8.58 -0.24 25.55
CA PRO A 377 8.17 -1.52 25.00
C PRO A 377 8.75 -2.71 25.79
N ASP A 378 8.06 -3.84 25.71
CA ASP A 378 8.54 -5.10 26.25
C ASP A 378 9.93 -5.47 25.70
N ASN A 379 10.75 -6.09 26.52
CA ASN A 379 12.07 -6.57 26.13
C ASN A 379 12.17 -8.09 26.36
N GLY A 380 11.72 -8.84 25.38
CA GLY A 380 11.66 -10.30 25.44
C GLY A 380 10.68 -10.79 26.50
N ASP A 381 11.19 -11.43 27.56
CA ASP A 381 10.42 -11.92 28.69
C ASP A 381 10.24 -10.87 29.82
N VAL A 382 10.90 -9.72 29.71
CA VAL A 382 10.72 -8.59 30.64
C VAL A 382 9.64 -7.67 30.07
N MET A 383 8.49 -7.66 30.74
CA MET A 383 7.28 -7.02 30.27
C MET A 383 7.03 -5.71 31.02
N SER A 384 6.64 -4.68 30.27
CA SER A 384 6.30 -3.37 30.84
C SER A 384 4.85 -3.31 31.30
N ALA A 385 4.60 -2.65 32.42
CA ALA A 385 3.26 -2.45 32.94
C ALA A 385 3.14 -1.14 33.71
N VAL A 386 1.93 -0.59 33.79
CA VAL A 386 1.60 0.59 34.60
C VAL A 386 0.87 0.16 35.86
N VAL A 387 1.34 0.61 37.00
CA VAL A 387 0.75 0.28 38.32
C VAL A 387 -0.59 1.01 38.49
N LEU A 388 -1.65 0.27 38.74
CA LEU A 388 -2.96 0.78 39.11
C LEU A 388 -3.11 0.91 40.66
N GLU A 389 -2.60 -0.08 41.36
CA GLU A 389 -2.64 -0.15 42.82
C GLU A 389 -1.35 -0.82 43.34
N ALA A 390 -0.78 -0.30 44.42
CA ALA A 390 0.38 -0.89 45.07
C ALA A 390 0.25 -0.81 46.60
N ASN A 391 0.54 -1.94 47.24
CA ASN A 391 0.68 -2.05 48.69
C ASN A 391 1.76 -3.09 49.02
N PRO A 392 2.22 -3.22 50.27
CA PRO A 392 3.32 -4.15 50.65
C PRO A 392 3.07 -5.64 50.35
N LYS A 393 1.83 -6.04 50.06
CA LYS A 393 1.45 -7.45 49.82
C LYS A 393 1.02 -7.73 48.39
N LYS A 394 0.76 -6.66 47.59
CA LYS A 394 0.15 -6.80 46.26
C LYS A 394 0.44 -5.58 45.41
N ILE A 395 0.76 -5.81 44.16
CA ILE A 395 0.72 -4.81 43.07
C ILE A 395 -0.31 -5.27 42.03
N VAL A 396 -1.20 -4.38 41.65
CA VAL A 396 -2.07 -4.53 40.48
C VAL A 396 -1.50 -3.64 39.39
N ALA A 397 -1.13 -4.20 38.26
CA ALA A 397 -0.61 -3.48 37.11
C ALA A 397 -1.37 -3.83 35.84
N ILE A 398 -1.31 -2.95 34.85
CA ILE A 398 -1.97 -3.12 33.58
C ILE A 398 -0.94 -3.01 32.46
N ARG A 399 -1.03 -3.92 31.49
CA ARG A 399 -0.21 -3.95 30.28
C ARG A 399 -0.98 -3.38 29.08
N GLN A 400 -0.32 -3.26 27.93
CA GLN A 400 -1.00 -3.00 26.65
C GLN A 400 -2.16 -3.98 26.45
N ASN A 401 -3.20 -3.53 25.74
CA ASN A 401 -4.45 -4.27 25.51
C ASN A 401 -5.29 -4.56 26.75
N ALA A 402 -5.15 -3.73 27.79
CA ALA A 402 -5.91 -3.81 29.04
C ALA A 402 -5.74 -5.14 29.81
N GLU A 403 -4.64 -5.88 29.59
CA GLU A 403 -4.31 -7.07 30.37
C GLU A 403 -3.89 -6.67 31.79
N GLN A 404 -4.68 -7.08 32.80
CA GLN A 404 -4.34 -6.83 34.19
C GLN A 404 -3.50 -7.95 34.78
N LEU A 405 -2.48 -7.59 35.54
CA LEU A 405 -1.57 -8.47 36.24
C LEU A 405 -1.67 -8.22 37.74
N GLU A 406 -1.66 -9.29 38.51
CA GLU A 406 -1.55 -9.25 39.97
C GLU A 406 -0.23 -9.86 40.42
N ILE A 407 0.63 -9.07 41.02
CA ILE A 407 1.95 -9.50 41.53
C ILE A 407 1.85 -9.63 43.02
N THR A 408 2.15 -10.83 43.56
CA THR A 408 2.08 -11.16 45.00
C THR A 408 3.24 -12.04 45.41
N GLY A 409 3.43 -12.21 46.69
CA GLY A 409 4.39 -13.15 47.28
C GLY A 409 5.83 -12.93 46.83
N ASP A 410 6.46 -13.95 46.27
CA ASP A 410 7.88 -13.93 45.88
C ASP A 410 8.15 -12.93 44.74
N GLY A 411 7.15 -12.60 43.90
CA GLY A 411 7.27 -11.59 42.86
C GLY A 411 7.51 -10.18 43.39
N LEU A 412 7.15 -9.89 44.66
CA LEU A 412 7.35 -8.59 45.25
C LEU A 412 8.72 -8.43 45.93
N LYS A 413 9.44 -9.54 46.19
CA LYS A 413 10.73 -9.51 46.92
C LYS A 413 11.75 -8.53 46.34
N PRO A 414 11.98 -8.47 45.02
CA PRO A 414 12.96 -7.56 44.45
C PRO A 414 12.61 -6.08 44.66
N ALA A 415 11.31 -5.76 44.74
CA ALA A 415 10.79 -4.40 44.80
C ALA A 415 10.28 -3.99 46.21
N GLN A 416 10.52 -4.82 47.24
CA GLN A 416 10.01 -4.63 48.59
C GLN A 416 10.38 -3.27 49.20
N SER A 417 11.57 -2.76 48.90
CA SER A 417 12.02 -1.44 49.38
C SER A 417 11.18 -0.30 48.77
N GLY A 418 10.71 -0.45 47.52
CA GLY A 418 9.83 0.51 46.84
C GLY A 418 8.37 0.45 47.30
N LEU A 419 7.96 -0.64 47.92
CA LEU A 419 6.61 -0.82 48.50
C LEU A 419 6.50 -0.37 49.95
N SER A 420 7.63 -0.06 50.61
CA SER A 420 7.66 0.42 51.98
C SER A 420 7.06 1.83 52.08
N ASP A 421 6.34 2.11 53.21
CA ASP A 421 5.85 3.46 53.50
C ASP A 421 6.99 4.47 53.72
N LYS A 422 8.19 3.98 54.06
CA LYS A 422 9.41 4.78 54.19
C LYS A 422 10.21 4.92 52.90
N ALA A 423 9.73 4.39 51.80
CA ALA A 423 10.38 4.50 50.49
C ALA A 423 10.52 5.95 50.06
N GLY A 424 11.69 6.32 49.59
CA GLY A 424 11.94 7.66 49.03
C GLY A 424 11.11 7.89 47.76
N PRO A 425 10.82 9.16 47.39
CA PRO A 425 9.91 9.50 46.33
C PRO A 425 10.28 8.89 44.95
N ASN A 426 11.56 8.72 44.70
CA ASN A 426 12.08 8.21 43.41
C ASN A 426 12.02 6.68 43.31
N ILE A 427 11.93 5.96 44.41
CA ILE A 427 11.89 4.49 44.41
C ILE A 427 10.51 3.95 44.80
N LYS A 428 9.59 4.80 45.29
CA LYS A 428 8.27 4.38 45.77
C LYS A 428 7.40 3.91 44.61
N ILE A 429 6.92 2.67 44.72
CA ILE A 429 5.94 2.13 43.76
C ILE A 429 4.54 2.61 44.19
N LYS A 430 3.89 3.36 43.33
CA LYS A 430 2.54 3.91 43.52
C LYS A 430 1.76 3.89 42.23
N ARG A 431 0.47 4.21 42.32
CA ARG A 431 -0.38 4.38 41.11
C ARG A 431 0.30 5.28 40.07
N GLY A 432 0.33 4.86 38.81
CA GLY A 432 0.98 5.56 37.70
C GLY A 432 2.48 5.28 37.56
N ALA A 433 3.07 4.40 38.39
CA ALA A 433 4.44 3.96 38.21
C ALA A 433 4.54 3.00 37.00
N VAL A 434 5.51 3.22 36.13
CA VAL A 434 5.86 2.30 35.03
C VAL A 434 6.91 1.34 35.55
N ILE A 435 6.59 0.06 35.57
CA ILE A 435 7.45 -1.03 36.08
C ILE A 435 7.71 -2.02 34.94
N ARG A 436 8.77 -2.80 35.14
CA ARG A 436 9.13 -3.85 34.20
C ARG A 436 9.47 -5.14 34.94
#